data_c16ea44bcd33a647074c0d2ff15c37ec
#
_entry.id   c16ea44bcd33a647074c0d2ff15c37ec
#
_cell.length_a   1.000
_cell.length_b   1.000
_cell.length_c   1.000
_cell.angle_alpha   90.00
_cell.angle_beta   90.00
_cell.angle_gamma   90.00
#
_symmetry.space_group_name_H-M   'P 1'
#
loop_
_entity.id
_entity.type
_entity.pdbx_description
1 polymer ?
#
loop_
_entity_poly.entity_id
_entity_poly.type
_entity_poly.pdbx_seq_one_letter_code
_entity_poly.pdbx_strand_id
1 'polypeptide(L)'
;MKRILIAILTALTLLAGWTPAAHAAERTPLLMEGKKTLYQRVITHPGASLYAGQGEGSTVIQKAVRPFSVFYVYTRDGNWLEVGASTTKPDGWIKATDTTAWNQALTLLFTDRSQRQPVLFFKDHKAIMDVCQAEDLPGSLSKLRAEAKAAQQGDAPADLPILAVEPDDAQGAVSRNRFYLMPILKVDTPFEGTKLLEVASIDPGSAGDKPDANAPKDAKDDGVPRTGIAMVIDTTISMKPYIDQSLNVVRAIFDSVAKDKLDDKVSFGIVAFRNSTKASPKLEYVTKIVSDFRDATKRDELEKALSGLEEAKASSHSFNEDSLAGVKAALDQLNWQPYANRVLLLITDAGPLPLSDANASTSLDVQELADLAASRNIRLVVAHVRTPAGKGNIDYAAKAYTTLSAVPGGKSAYIPIQATDAAKGSASFAKAATGLSSALVSSVKQALAGKAPVKPQEAPAQSPEERAKQIGE
;
A
#
# COMPACT_ATOMS: atom_id res chain seq x y z
N MET A 1 4.25 -32.89 -64.38
CA MET A 1 4.21 -31.51 -63.90
C MET A 1 2.98 -31.17 -63.04
N LYS A 2 1.89 -31.97 -62.95
CA LYS A 2 0.68 -31.67 -62.13
C LYS A 2 0.75 -32.13 -60.67
N ARG A 3 1.76 -32.95 -60.26
CA ARG A 3 1.87 -33.43 -58.86
C ARG A 3 2.79 -32.59 -57.95
N ILE A 4 3.57 -31.68 -58.51
CA ILE A 4 4.47 -30.80 -57.76
C ILE A 4 3.76 -29.49 -57.31
N LEU A 5 2.73 -29.08 -58.05
CA LEU A 5 1.95 -27.85 -57.72
C LEU A 5 1.00 -28.00 -56.53
N ILE A 6 0.57 -29.23 -56.19
CA ILE A 6 -0.37 -29.49 -55.08
C ILE A 6 0.38 -29.56 -53.74
N ALA A 7 1.68 -29.98 -53.77
CA ALA A 7 2.51 -30.03 -52.53
C ALA A 7 2.96 -28.64 -52.03
N ILE A 8 3.03 -27.64 -52.94
CA ILE A 8 3.42 -26.26 -52.55
C ILE A 8 2.24 -25.48 -52.00
N LEU A 9 1.00 -25.79 -52.39
CA LEU A 9 -0.18 -25.10 -51.89
C LEU A 9 -0.62 -25.57 -50.48
N THR A 10 -0.29 -26.83 -50.12
CA THR A 10 -0.56 -27.36 -48.77
C THR A 10 0.49 -26.96 -47.73
N ALA A 11 1.70 -26.57 -48.15
CA ALA A 11 2.73 -26.06 -47.23
C ALA A 11 2.51 -24.57 -46.86
N LEU A 12 1.76 -23.80 -47.66
CA LEU A 12 1.53 -22.38 -47.41
C LEU A 12 0.35 -22.11 -46.44
N THR A 13 -0.50 -23.11 -46.19
CA THR A 13 -1.66 -22.97 -45.27
C THR A 13 -1.38 -23.36 -43.83
N LEU A 14 -0.17 -23.89 -43.53
CA LEU A 14 0.23 -24.25 -42.15
C LEU A 14 1.11 -23.20 -41.44
N LEU A 15 1.40 -22.07 -42.09
CA LEU A 15 2.17 -20.96 -41.52
C LEU A 15 1.32 -19.75 -41.03
N ALA A 16 0.00 -19.86 -41.13
CA ALA A 16 -0.92 -18.77 -40.75
C ALA A 16 -1.51 -18.90 -39.34
N GLY A 17 -0.82 -19.52 -38.39
CA GLY A 17 -1.37 -19.84 -37.07
C GLY A 17 -0.58 -19.38 -35.84
N TRP A 18 0.56 -18.74 -36.03
CA TRP A 18 1.28 -18.13 -34.89
C TRP A 18 1.36 -16.62 -35.04
N THR A 19 0.29 -15.95 -34.67
CA THR A 19 0.42 -14.56 -34.21
C THR A 19 1.05 -14.65 -32.81
N PRO A 20 2.28 -14.15 -32.60
CA PRO A 20 2.75 -13.96 -31.24
C PRO A 20 1.73 -13.07 -30.55
N ALA A 21 1.17 -13.51 -29.44
CA ALA A 21 0.41 -12.63 -28.56
C ALA A 21 1.33 -11.43 -28.30
N ALA A 22 0.98 -10.28 -28.86
CA ALA A 22 1.68 -9.05 -28.58
C ALA A 22 1.56 -8.84 -27.08
N HIS A 23 2.61 -9.15 -26.35
CA HIS A 23 2.77 -8.66 -24.99
C HIS A 23 2.68 -7.14 -25.14
N ALA A 24 1.61 -6.56 -24.63
CA ALA A 24 1.50 -5.11 -24.54
C ALA A 24 2.78 -4.65 -23.84
N ALA A 25 3.58 -3.88 -24.54
CA ALA A 25 4.83 -3.37 -23.99
C ALA A 25 4.51 -2.69 -22.67
N GLU A 26 5.22 -3.07 -21.60
CA GLU A 26 5.07 -2.39 -20.30
C GLU A 26 5.28 -0.90 -20.52
N ARG A 27 4.25 -0.13 -20.29
CA ARG A 27 4.30 1.33 -20.39
C ARG A 27 4.58 1.90 -19.02
N THR A 28 5.52 2.82 -18.95
CA THR A 28 5.85 3.54 -17.71
C THR A 28 5.19 4.91 -17.67
N PRO A 29 4.79 5.39 -16.49
CA PRO A 29 4.26 6.73 -16.34
C PRO A 29 5.30 7.81 -16.67
N LEU A 30 4.84 9.03 -16.91
CA LEU A 30 5.68 10.20 -17.11
C LEU A 30 6.49 10.50 -15.85
N LEU A 31 7.78 10.76 -16.04
CA LEU A 31 8.65 11.23 -14.96
C LEU A 31 8.32 12.65 -14.55
N MET A 32 8.51 12.97 -13.30
CA MET A 32 8.55 14.36 -12.82
C MET A 32 9.73 15.09 -13.45
N GLU A 33 9.58 16.38 -13.68
CA GLU A 33 10.63 17.20 -14.26
C GLU A 33 11.94 17.12 -13.45
N GLY A 34 13.04 16.85 -14.12
CA GLY A 34 14.36 16.69 -13.52
C GLY A 34 14.54 15.44 -12.64
N LYS A 35 13.58 14.50 -12.61
CA LYS A 35 13.67 13.26 -11.84
C LYS A 35 13.86 12.05 -12.74
N LYS A 36 14.58 11.03 -12.24
CA LYS A 36 14.87 9.79 -12.98
C LYS A 36 14.01 8.61 -12.52
N THR A 37 13.40 8.70 -11.34
CA THR A 37 12.68 7.59 -10.70
C THR A 37 11.32 7.98 -10.15
N LEU A 38 11.00 9.27 -10.10
CA LEU A 38 9.72 9.75 -9.57
C LEU A 38 8.75 10.05 -10.71
N TYR A 39 7.60 9.43 -10.66
CA TYR A 39 6.54 9.59 -11.65
C TYR A 39 5.55 10.69 -11.28
N GLN A 40 4.98 11.33 -12.30
CA GLN A 40 3.89 12.29 -12.13
C GLN A 40 2.65 11.59 -11.60
N ARG A 41 1.98 12.23 -10.66
CA ARG A 41 0.73 11.74 -10.05
C ARG A 41 -0.31 12.83 -9.98
N VAL A 42 -1.56 12.39 -10.01
CA VAL A 42 -2.74 13.23 -9.79
C VAL A 42 -3.64 12.58 -8.75
N ILE A 43 -4.44 13.40 -8.10
CA ILE A 43 -5.58 12.97 -7.27
C ILE A 43 -6.86 13.43 -7.90
N THR A 44 -7.92 12.63 -7.75
CA THR A 44 -9.23 12.90 -8.34
C THR A 44 -10.06 13.85 -7.50
N HIS A 45 -10.86 14.68 -8.16
CA HIS A 45 -11.93 15.47 -7.54
C HIS A 45 -13.21 14.62 -7.37
N PRO A 46 -14.18 15.09 -6.54
CA PRO A 46 -15.53 14.54 -6.54
C PRO A 46 -16.15 14.58 -7.93
N GLY A 47 -16.84 13.51 -8.34
CA GLY A 47 -17.52 13.42 -9.65
C GLY A 47 -16.62 13.01 -10.82
N ALA A 48 -15.30 12.88 -10.62
CA ALA A 48 -14.38 12.41 -11.65
C ALA A 48 -14.79 11.03 -12.20
N SER A 49 -14.62 10.82 -13.50
CA SER A 49 -14.94 9.54 -14.16
C SER A 49 -13.75 9.07 -15.00
N LEU A 50 -13.58 7.76 -15.12
CA LEU A 50 -12.56 7.13 -15.95
C LEU A 50 -13.19 6.65 -17.26
N TYR A 51 -12.52 6.93 -18.38
CA TYR A 51 -12.98 6.66 -19.73
C TYR A 51 -12.03 5.72 -20.47
N ALA A 52 -12.56 4.93 -21.41
CA ALA A 52 -11.75 4.03 -22.23
C ALA A 52 -10.85 4.77 -23.25
N GLY A 53 -11.19 5.99 -23.60
CA GLY A 53 -10.45 6.83 -24.53
C GLY A 53 -10.70 8.30 -24.25
N GLN A 54 -10.06 9.16 -25.02
CA GLN A 54 -10.27 10.60 -24.97
C GLN A 54 -11.66 11.00 -25.48
N GLY A 55 -12.20 12.08 -24.93
CA GLY A 55 -13.46 12.66 -25.35
C GLY A 55 -14.67 12.22 -24.52
N GLU A 56 -15.64 13.11 -24.41
CA GLU A 56 -16.86 12.88 -23.62
C GLU A 56 -17.77 11.80 -24.21
N GLY A 57 -17.60 11.47 -25.48
CA GLY A 57 -18.30 10.37 -26.15
C GLY A 57 -17.68 9.00 -25.95
N SER A 58 -16.53 8.93 -25.25
CA SER A 58 -15.87 7.66 -24.98
C SER A 58 -16.62 6.85 -23.93
N THR A 59 -16.50 5.53 -24.02
CA THR A 59 -17.10 4.60 -23.03
C THR A 59 -16.57 4.90 -21.64
N VAL A 60 -17.46 5.10 -20.68
CA VAL A 60 -17.12 5.27 -19.28
C VAL A 60 -16.77 3.89 -18.68
N ILE A 61 -15.52 3.72 -18.24
CA ILE A 61 -15.06 2.51 -17.56
C ILE A 61 -15.54 2.50 -16.10
N GLN A 62 -15.40 3.67 -15.43
CA GLN A 62 -15.81 3.84 -14.04
C GLN A 62 -16.40 5.23 -13.85
N LYS A 63 -17.67 5.27 -13.45
CA LYS A 63 -18.33 6.51 -13.01
C LYS A 63 -17.97 6.80 -11.56
N ALA A 64 -17.96 8.08 -11.21
CA ALA A 64 -17.74 8.54 -9.84
C ALA A 64 -16.55 7.87 -9.15
N VAL A 65 -15.38 8.02 -9.76
CA VAL A 65 -14.12 7.58 -9.13
C VAL A 65 -14.04 8.23 -7.74
N ARG A 66 -13.68 7.41 -6.75
CA ARG A 66 -13.60 7.90 -5.36
C ARG A 66 -12.74 9.16 -5.29
N PRO A 67 -13.20 10.23 -4.65
CA PRO A 67 -12.41 11.44 -4.44
C PRO A 67 -11.05 11.13 -3.79
N PHE A 68 -10.03 11.86 -4.21
CA PHE A 68 -8.64 11.69 -3.79
C PHE A 68 -8.01 10.32 -4.15
N SER A 69 -8.58 9.58 -5.11
CA SER A 69 -7.89 8.45 -5.70
C SER A 69 -6.62 8.91 -6.40
N VAL A 70 -5.52 8.22 -6.14
CA VAL A 70 -4.20 8.55 -6.71
C VAL A 70 -3.99 7.77 -7.98
N PHE A 71 -3.65 8.47 -9.06
CA PHE A 71 -3.27 7.87 -10.33
C PHE A 71 -1.91 8.36 -10.80
N TYR A 72 -1.15 7.49 -11.42
CA TYR A 72 0.03 7.84 -12.20
C TYR A 72 -0.38 8.35 -13.57
N VAL A 73 0.32 9.36 -14.08
CA VAL A 73 0.04 9.95 -15.40
C VAL A 73 0.95 9.30 -16.44
N TYR A 74 0.35 8.70 -17.47
CA TYR A 74 1.06 8.06 -18.58
C TYR A 74 1.21 8.97 -19.78
N THR A 75 0.17 9.76 -20.07
CA THR A 75 0.14 10.69 -21.21
C THR A 75 -0.66 11.92 -20.81
N ARG A 76 -0.23 13.09 -21.35
CA ARG A 76 -1.00 14.34 -21.30
C ARG A 76 -1.34 14.73 -22.72
N ASP A 77 -2.60 14.89 -23.01
CA ASP A 77 -3.06 15.31 -24.33
C ASP A 77 -4.24 16.27 -24.20
N GLY A 78 -3.98 17.56 -24.43
CA GLY A 78 -4.95 18.62 -24.24
C GLY A 78 -5.52 18.61 -22.82
N ASN A 79 -6.84 18.49 -22.71
CA ASN A 79 -7.55 18.45 -21.42
C ASN A 79 -7.75 17.01 -20.89
N TRP A 80 -7.00 16.04 -21.40
CA TRP A 80 -7.13 14.64 -21.01
C TRP A 80 -5.79 14.10 -20.51
N LEU A 81 -5.89 13.25 -19.50
CA LEU A 81 -4.76 12.51 -18.92
C LEU A 81 -5.02 11.02 -19.07
N GLU A 82 -4.08 10.30 -19.67
CA GLU A 82 -4.08 8.84 -19.58
C GLU A 82 -3.47 8.48 -18.22
N VAL A 83 -4.21 7.70 -17.44
CA VAL A 83 -3.85 7.45 -16.04
C VAL A 83 -3.96 5.96 -15.71
N GLY A 84 -3.21 5.53 -14.69
CA GLY A 84 -3.29 4.18 -14.15
C GLY A 84 -2.99 4.16 -12.66
N ALA A 85 -3.62 3.23 -11.94
CA ALA A 85 -3.38 3.02 -10.51
C ALA A 85 -2.01 2.37 -10.24
N SER A 86 -1.43 1.71 -11.24
CA SER A 86 -0.10 1.09 -11.19
C SER A 86 0.92 1.85 -12.04
N THR A 87 2.20 1.46 -11.96
CA THR A 87 3.28 2.00 -12.79
C THR A 87 3.59 1.14 -14.02
N THR A 88 2.80 0.11 -14.28
CA THR A 88 3.08 -0.88 -15.33
C THR A 88 2.15 -0.76 -16.52
N LYS A 89 0.93 -0.25 -16.31
CA LYS A 89 -0.08 -0.06 -17.37
C LYS A 89 -1.03 1.07 -17.04
N PRO A 90 -1.51 1.81 -18.04
CA PRO A 90 -2.65 2.71 -17.87
C PRO A 90 -3.96 1.93 -17.70
N ASP A 91 -4.92 2.54 -16.99
CA ASP A 91 -6.26 1.99 -16.79
C ASP A 91 -7.30 2.71 -17.65
N GLY A 92 -7.03 3.94 -18.08
CA GLY A 92 -7.93 4.73 -18.90
C GLY A 92 -7.60 6.21 -18.93
N TRP A 93 -8.59 7.02 -19.30
CA TRP A 93 -8.47 8.46 -19.47
C TRP A 93 -9.34 9.22 -18.47
N ILE A 94 -8.85 10.33 -17.96
CA ILE A 94 -9.58 11.23 -17.06
C ILE A 94 -9.42 12.67 -17.54
N LYS A 95 -10.41 13.52 -17.30
CA LYS A 95 -10.27 14.95 -17.59
C LYS A 95 -9.24 15.58 -16.65
N ALA A 96 -8.36 16.41 -17.20
CA ALA A 96 -7.38 17.11 -16.37
C ALA A 96 -8.06 18.03 -15.35
N THR A 97 -9.20 18.62 -15.69
CA THR A 97 -10.04 19.46 -14.80
C THR A 97 -10.60 18.71 -13.61
N ASP A 98 -10.76 17.40 -13.71
CA ASP A 98 -11.29 16.54 -12.65
C ASP A 98 -10.18 15.99 -11.74
N THR A 99 -8.97 16.56 -11.86
CA THR A 99 -7.81 16.13 -11.10
C THR A 99 -6.96 17.31 -10.63
N THR A 100 -6.18 17.09 -9.58
CA THR A 100 -5.10 17.98 -9.15
C THR A 100 -3.77 17.25 -9.16
N ALA A 101 -2.72 17.91 -9.66
CA ALA A 101 -1.38 17.36 -9.61
C ALA A 101 -0.90 17.19 -8.16
N TRP A 102 -0.40 16.00 -7.83
CA TRP A 102 0.05 15.67 -6.49
C TRP A 102 1.39 14.94 -6.52
N ASN A 103 2.36 15.56 -7.14
CA ASN A 103 3.66 14.97 -7.43
C ASN A 103 4.48 14.68 -6.17
N GLN A 104 4.38 15.52 -5.15
CA GLN A 104 5.18 15.38 -3.92
C GLN A 104 4.67 14.29 -2.99
N ALA A 105 3.40 13.86 -3.14
CA ALA A 105 2.74 12.85 -2.30
C ALA A 105 2.83 13.15 -0.78
N LEU A 106 2.84 14.41 -0.41
CA LEU A 106 2.81 14.83 0.99
C LEU A 106 1.37 14.82 1.50
N THR A 107 1.18 14.31 2.71
CA THR A 107 -0.10 14.34 3.41
C THR A 107 0.02 15.01 4.75
N LEU A 108 -1.01 15.77 5.13
CA LEU A 108 -1.14 16.28 6.47
C LEU A 108 -1.63 15.15 7.38
N LEU A 109 -0.92 14.98 8.48
CA LEU A 109 -1.23 14.03 9.54
C LEU A 109 -1.43 14.78 10.84
N PHE A 110 -2.55 14.51 11.54
CA PHE A 110 -2.77 15.06 12.86
C PHE A 110 -1.97 14.29 13.92
N THR A 111 -1.23 15.03 14.72
CA THR A 111 -0.49 14.50 15.89
C THR A 111 -1.32 14.60 17.16
N ASP A 112 -0.84 14.01 18.25
CA ASP A 112 -1.46 14.12 19.57
C ASP A 112 -1.67 15.59 19.97
N ARG A 113 -2.83 15.88 20.58
CA ARG A 113 -3.26 17.24 20.95
C ARG A 113 -2.92 17.63 22.38
N SER A 114 -2.23 16.78 23.13
CA SER A 114 -1.93 17.03 24.56
C SER A 114 -1.22 18.36 24.83
N GLN A 115 -0.51 18.90 23.82
CA GLN A 115 0.26 20.15 23.96
C GLN A 115 0.00 21.16 22.84
N ARG A 116 -1.03 21.00 22.05
CA ARG A 116 -1.38 21.93 20.97
C ARG A 116 -2.89 22.15 20.84
N GLN A 117 -3.25 23.27 20.25
CA GLN A 117 -4.62 23.58 19.90
C GLN A 117 -5.06 22.83 18.63
N PRO A 118 -6.38 22.62 18.41
CA PRO A 118 -6.93 22.08 17.19
C PRO A 118 -6.48 22.87 15.97
N VAL A 119 -6.18 22.16 14.87
CA VAL A 119 -5.91 22.79 13.58
C VAL A 119 -7.20 23.39 13.03
N LEU A 120 -7.11 24.64 12.55
CA LEU A 120 -8.19 25.33 11.86
C LEU A 120 -7.97 25.25 10.35
N PHE A 121 -9.00 24.91 9.60
CA PHE A 121 -9.02 24.92 8.14
C PHE A 121 -9.78 26.14 7.66
N PHE A 122 -9.10 27.02 6.95
CA PHE A 122 -9.67 28.23 6.40
C PHE A 122 -10.29 27.97 5.04
N LYS A 123 -11.30 28.77 4.68
CA LYS A 123 -12.01 28.65 3.40
C LYS A 123 -11.09 28.88 2.19
N ASP A 124 -10.17 29.81 2.31
CA ASP A 124 -9.23 30.20 1.27
C ASP A 124 -7.95 30.84 1.82
N HIS A 125 -6.99 31.07 0.92
CA HIS A 125 -5.70 31.69 1.24
C HIS A 125 -5.85 33.10 1.80
N LYS A 126 -6.81 33.89 1.29
CA LYS A 126 -7.04 35.26 1.77
C LYS A 126 -7.51 35.25 3.24
N ALA A 127 -8.45 34.39 3.58
CA ALA A 127 -8.97 34.28 4.92
C ALA A 127 -7.90 33.98 5.98
N ILE A 128 -6.96 33.07 5.68
CA ILE A 128 -5.85 32.78 6.60
C ILE A 128 -4.85 33.92 6.64
N MET A 129 -4.57 34.59 5.52
CA MET A 129 -3.64 35.74 5.47
C MET A 129 -4.16 36.93 6.26
N ASP A 130 -5.47 37.24 6.18
CA ASP A 130 -6.09 38.30 6.95
C ASP A 130 -5.91 38.06 8.47
N VAL A 131 -6.01 36.83 8.90
CA VAL A 131 -5.77 36.44 10.32
C VAL A 131 -4.29 36.55 10.69
N CYS A 132 -3.39 36.09 9.81
CA CYS A 132 -1.94 36.17 10.07
C CYS A 132 -1.43 37.62 10.16
N GLN A 133 -2.13 38.59 9.56
CA GLN A 133 -1.81 40.01 9.60
C GLN A 133 -2.49 40.77 10.76
N ALA A 134 -3.29 40.09 11.59
CA ALA A 134 -3.94 40.75 12.71
C ALA A 134 -2.90 41.19 13.75
N GLU A 135 -3.10 42.39 14.32
CA GLU A 135 -2.24 42.95 15.36
C GLU A 135 -2.18 42.05 16.61
N ASP A 136 -3.32 41.43 16.97
CA ASP A 136 -3.42 40.42 18.04
C ASP A 136 -3.75 39.05 17.43
N LEU A 137 -2.76 38.35 16.94
CA LEU A 137 -2.91 37.01 16.38
C LEU A 137 -3.42 35.98 17.39
N PRO A 138 -2.89 35.91 18.65
CA PRO A 138 -3.40 34.97 19.66
C PRO A 138 -4.88 35.19 20.00
N GLY A 139 -5.29 36.45 20.19
CA GLY A 139 -6.70 36.81 20.48
C GLY A 139 -7.62 36.47 19.29
N SER A 140 -7.20 36.82 18.08
CA SER A 140 -7.93 36.48 16.83
C SER A 140 -8.13 34.98 16.68
N LEU A 141 -7.10 34.18 16.89
CA LEU A 141 -7.19 32.72 16.83
C LEU A 141 -8.07 32.14 17.93
N SER A 142 -8.00 32.69 19.14
CA SER A 142 -8.86 32.28 20.26
C SER A 142 -10.34 32.53 19.96
N LYS A 143 -10.65 33.72 19.41
CA LYS A 143 -12.00 34.10 18.98
C LYS A 143 -12.51 33.14 17.89
N LEU A 144 -11.70 32.91 16.83
CA LEU A 144 -12.08 32.02 15.74
C LEU A 144 -12.34 30.59 16.21
N ARG A 145 -11.55 30.08 17.17
CA ARG A 145 -11.83 28.76 17.78
C ARG A 145 -13.14 28.70 18.52
N ALA A 146 -13.48 29.76 19.28
CA ALA A 146 -14.75 29.84 19.99
C ALA A 146 -15.94 29.88 19.01
N GLU A 147 -15.83 30.69 17.96
CA GLU A 147 -16.84 30.80 16.89
C GLU A 147 -16.98 29.49 16.11
N ALA A 148 -15.89 28.84 15.76
CA ALA A 148 -15.90 27.54 15.08
C ALA A 148 -16.50 26.42 15.95
N LYS A 149 -16.31 26.48 17.27
CA LYS A 149 -16.96 25.57 18.23
C LYS A 149 -18.46 25.82 18.33
N ALA A 150 -18.88 27.08 18.36
CA ALA A 150 -20.32 27.47 18.36
C ALA A 150 -20.98 27.01 17.04
N ALA A 151 -20.30 27.17 15.92
CA ALA A 151 -20.76 26.70 14.61
C ALA A 151 -21.03 25.19 14.55
N GLN A 152 -20.23 24.37 15.25
CA GLN A 152 -20.48 22.93 15.38
C GLN A 152 -21.75 22.59 16.16
N GLN A 153 -22.26 23.53 16.95
CA GLN A 153 -23.48 23.40 17.72
C GLN A 153 -24.71 24.01 17.03
N GLY A 154 -24.53 24.54 15.82
CA GLY A 154 -25.62 25.14 15.02
C GLY A 154 -25.61 26.67 14.95
N ASP A 155 -24.76 27.33 15.74
CA ASP A 155 -24.69 28.80 15.83
C ASP A 155 -23.52 29.36 15.02
N ALA A 156 -23.52 29.09 13.70
CA ALA A 156 -22.45 29.54 12.82
C ALA A 156 -22.64 31.03 12.43
N PRO A 157 -21.66 31.93 12.68
CA PRO A 157 -21.63 33.25 12.04
C PRO A 157 -21.62 33.12 10.51
N ALA A 158 -22.37 34.00 9.84
CA ALA A 158 -22.52 33.94 8.37
C ALA A 158 -21.21 34.17 7.62
N ASP A 159 -20.27 34.87 8.21
CA ASP A 159 -18.97 35.28 7.68
C ASP A 159 -17.78 34.53 8.27
N LEU A 160 -18.04 33.43 9.01
CA LEU A 160 -16.97 32.63 9.61
C LEU A 160 -15.95 32.21 8.54
N PRO A 161 -14.66 32.59 8.67
CA PRO A 161 -13.63 32.25 7.67
C PRO A 161 -13.12 30.80 7.79
N ILE A 162 -13.60 30.05 8.75
CA ILE A 162 -13.23 28.66 9.04
C ILE A 162 -14.15 27.71 8.27
N LEU A 163 -13.58 26.82 7.48
CA LEU A 163 -14.27 25.76 6.77
C LEU A 163 -14.49 24.53 7.66
N ALA A 164 -13.45 24.16 8.42
CA ALA A 164 -13.47 23.00 9.29
C ALA A 164 -12.48 23.17 10.47
N VAL A 165 -12.66 22.38 11.49
CA VAL A 165 -11.77 22.27 12.65
C VAL A 165 -11.35 20.82 12.82
N GLU A 166 -10.11 20.60 13.21
CA GLU A 166 -9.65 19.27 13.59
C GLU A 166 -10.62 18.66 14.63
N PRO A 167 -11.14 17.43 14.36
CA PRO A 167 -12.13 16.81 15.24
C PRO A 167 -11.65 16.69 16.67
N ASP A 168 -12.55 16.95 17.62
CA ASP A 168 -12.28 16.70 19.04
C ASP A 168 -12.36 15.20 19.30
N ASP A 169 -11.25 14.59 19.73
CA ASP A 169 -11.25 13.23 20.18
C ASP A 169 -11.10 13.23 21.72
N ALA A 170 -12.13 12.77 22.41
CA ALA A 170 -12.17 12.73 23.86
C ALA A 170 -11.04 11.89 24.51
N GLN A 171 -10.27 11.18 23.71
CA GLN A 171 -9.16 10.31 24.18
C GLN A 171 -7.77 10.80 23.75
N GLY A 172 -7.64 11.99 23.17
CA GLY A 172 -6.35 12.59 22.81
C GLY A 172 -5.65 11.98 21.60
N ALA A 173 -6.09 10.83 21.10
CA ALA A 173 -5.59 10.20 19.89
C ALA A 173 -6.62 10.31 18.77
N VAL A 174 -6.21 10.74 17.58
CA VAL A 174 -7.10 10.76 16.41
C VAL A 174 -7.49 9.31 16.08
N SER A 175 -8.75 8.98 16.22
CA SER A 175 -9.30 7.68 15.82
C SER A 175 -8.99 7.42 14.35
N ARG A 176 -8.58 6.19 13.98
CA ARG A 176 -8.29 5.84 12.60
C ARG A 176 -9.47 6.00 11.66
N ASN A 177 -10.70 5.89 12.14
CA ASN A 177 -11.91 6.16 11.36
C ASN A 177 -12.11 7.66 11.09
N ARG A 178 -11.40 8.51 11.82
CA ARG A 178 -11.33 9.96 11.63
C ARG A 178 -9.93 10.39 11.21
N PHE A 179 -9.13 9.46 10.76
CA PHE A 179 -7.80 9.72 10.24
C PHE A 179 -7.93 10.22 8.81
N TYR A 180 -7.96 11.53 8.69
CA TYR A 180 -7.98 12.19 7.40
C TYR A 180 -6.54 12.33 6.90
N LEU A 181 -6.15 11.54 5.91
CA LEU A 181 -4.99 11.84 5.10
C LEU A 181 -5.41 12.95 4.13
N MET A 182 -5.04 14.17 4.46
CA MET A 182 -5.32 15.32 3.60
C MET A 182 -4.10 15.56 2.71
N PRO A 183 -4.20 15.34 1.40
CA PRO A 183 -3.11 15.63 0.48
C PRO A 183 -2.71 17.10 0.56
N ILE A 184 -1.42 17.37 0.75
CA ILE A 184 -0.87 18.72 0.71
C ILE A 184 -0.62 19.06 -0.76
N LEU A 185 -1.28 20.08 -1.27
CA LEU A 185 -1.17 20.54 -2.65
C LEU A 185 -0.06 21.57 -2.79
N LYS A 186 0.05 22.47 -1.80
CA LYS A 186 1.03 23.56 -1.80
C LYS A 186 1.51 23.85 -0.39
N VAL A 187 2.78 24.22 -0.27
CA VAL A 187 3.36 24.76 0.95
C VAL A 187 3.78 26.20 0.64
N ASP A 188 3.30 27.14 1.43
CA ASP A 188 3.67 28.53 1.35
C ASP A 188 4.34 29.00 2.65
N THR A 189 5.29 29.91 2.56
CA THR A 189 6.05 30.47 3.70
C THR A 189 5.96 31.99 3.67
N PRO A 190 4.79 32.57 3.97
CA PRO A 190 4.57 34.02 3.85
C PRO A 190 5.40 34.82 4.84
N PHE A 191 5.80 34.22 5.97
CA PHE A 191 6.61 34.84 7.01
C PHE A 191 7.67 33.89 7.52
N GLU A 192 8.76 34.41 8.05
CA GLU A 192 9.83 33.59 8.64
C GLU A 192 9.27 32.68 9.74
N GLY A 193 9.56 31.38 9.65
CA GLY A 193 9.11 30.36 10.60
C GLY A 193 7.64 29.91 10.47
N THR A 194 6.85 30.54 9.57
CA THR A 194 5.42 30.19 9.38
C THR A 194 5.23 29.43 8.07
N LYS A 195 4.62 28.25 8.15
CA LYS A 195 4.22 27.46 6.97
C LYS A 195 2.71 27.40 6.87
N LEU A 196 2.18 27.81 5.74
CA LEU A 196 0.79 27.63 5.36
C LEU A 196 0.70 26.44 4.41
N LEU A 197 -0.26 25.56 4.65
CA LEU A 197 -0.48 24.37 3.83
C LEU A 197 -1.81 24.51 3.10
N GLU A 198 -1.79 24.42 1.79
CA GLU A 198 -2.99 24.17 1.01
C GLU A 198 -3.21 22.66 0.96
N VAL A 199 -4.38 22.23 1.45
CA VAL A 199 -4.72 20.80 1.49
C VAL A 199 -5.94 20.54 0.64
N ALA A 200 -5.98 19.34 0.02
CA ALA A 200 -7.16 18.89 -0.70
C ALA A 200 -8.30 18.61 0.29
N SER A 201 -9.47 19.19 0.03
CA SER A 201 -10.67 18.99 0.83
C SER A 201 -11.88 18.80 -0.09
N ILE A 202 -12.94 18.18 0.44
CA ILE A 202 -14.23 18.07 -0.22
C ILE A 202 -15.15 19.08 0.46
N ASP A 203 -15.77 19.93 -0.36
CA ASP A 203 -16.81 20.81 0.14
C ASP A 203 -17.96 19.97 0.73
N PRO A 204 -18.35 20.16 2.00
CA PRO A 204 -19.49 19.47 2.59
C PRO A 204 -20.78 19.64 1.79
N GLY A 205 -20.94 20.77 1.06
CA GLY A 205 -22.09 21.02 0.17
C GLY A 205 -22.06 20.20 -1.12
N SER A 206 -20.89 19.74 -1.58
CA SER A 206 -20.75 18.90 -2.77
C SER A 206 -21.00 17.41 -2.51
N ALA A 207 -21.14 17.00 -1.26
CA ALA A 207 -21.52 15.63 -0.87
C ALA A 207 -22.97 15.25 -1.24
N GLY A 208 -23.66 16.13 -1.97
CA GLY A 208 -25.07 15.95 -2.38
C GLY A 208 -25.32 15.04 -3.57
N ASP A 209 -24.29 14.58 -4.28
CA ASP A 209 -24.47 13.54 -5.28
C ASP A 209 -24.62 12.19 -4.59
N LYS A 210 -25.87 11.77 -4.42
CA LYS A 210 -26.21 10.41 -4.01
C LYS A 210 -25.43 9.43 -4.85
N PRO A 211 -24.82 8.39 -4.26
CA PRO A 211 -24.19 7.32 -5.03
C PRO A 211 -25.18 6.85 -6.09
N ASP A 212 -24.72 6.79 -7.35
CA ASP A 212 -25.55 6.29 -8.45
C ASP A 212 -26.06 4.89 -8.08
N ALA A 213 -27.40 4.77 -7.94
CA ALA A 213 -28.06 3.52 -7.59
C ALA A 213 -27.79 2.40 -8.62
N ASN A 214 -27.17 2.74 -9.75
CA ASN A 214 -26.81 1.85 -10.85
C ASN A 214 -25.30 1.57 -10.96
N ALA A 215 -24.47 2.02 -9.99
CA ALA A 215 -23.08 1.59 -9.96
C ALA A 215 -23.00 0.07 -9.81
N PRO A 216 -22.06 -0.62 -10.50
CA PRO A 216 -21.93 -2.06 -10.38
C PRO A 216 -21.82 -2.46 -8.91
N LYS A 217 -22.75 -3.30 -8.45
CA LYS A 217 -22.87 -3.75 -7.04
C LYS A 217 -21.79 -4.75 -6.62
N ASP A 218 -20.61 -4.70 -7.22
CA ASP A 218 -19.52 -5.65 -6.93
C ASP A 218 -18.64 -5.26 -5.75
N ALA A 219 -18.84 -4.08 -5.16
CA ALA A 219 -18.33 -3.78 -3.82
C ALA A 219 -19.52 -3.39 -2.94
N LYS A 220 -19.88 -4.22 -2.00
CA LYS A 220 -20.79 -3.86 -0.92
C LYS A 220 -20.15 -2.72 -0.14
N ASP A 221 -20.41 -1.47 -0.55
CA ASP A 221 -20.08 -0.30 0.26
C ASP A 221 -21.15 -0.21 1.35
N ASP A 222 -20.99 -1.07 2.35
CA ASP A 222 -21.80 -1.11 3.56
C ASP A 222 -21.30 -0.08 4.61
N GLY A 223 -20.37 0.82 4.20
CA GLY A 223 -19.72 1.78 5.09
C GLY A 223 -18.77 1.14 6.10
N VAL A 224 -18.56 -0.18 6.01
CA VAL A 224 -17.70 -0.93 6.93
C VAL A 224 -16.27 -0.97 6.38
N PRO A 225 -15.26 -0.52 7.16
CA PRO A 225 -13.88 -0.55 6.73
C PRO A 225 -13.42 -1.98 6.43
N ARG A 226 -12.89 -2.22 5.22
CA ARG A 226 -12.33 -3.51 4.82
C ARG A 226 -10.82 -3.52 4.96
N THR A 227 -10.27 -4.69 5.25
CA THR A 227 -8.82 -4.90 5.38
C THR A 227 -8.31 -5.75 4.22
N GLY A 228 -7.28 -5.24 3.52
CA GLY A 228 -6.49 -6.02 2.56
C GLY A 228 -5.20 -6.49 3.21
N ILE A 229 -4.92 -7.78 3.16
CA ILE A 229 -3.67 -8.39 3.64
C ILE A 229 -2.98 -9.07 2.46
N ALA A 230 -1.88 -8.50 1.98
CA ALA A 230 -1.05 -9.14 0.96
C ALA A 230 0.03 -10.00 1.63
N MET A 231 0.17 -11.22 1.15
CA MET A 231 1.23 -12.15 1.53
C MET A 231 2.27 -12.17 0.42
N VAL A 232 3.52 -11.78 0.71
CA VAL A 232 4.65 -11.83 -0.21
C VAL A 232 5.58 -12.94 0.27
N ILE A 233 5.61 -14.04 -0.46
CA ILE A 233 6.20 -15.30 -0.01
C ILE A 233 7.42 -15.64 -0.84
N ASP A 234 8.53 -15.83 -0.17
CA ASP A 234 9.76 -16.35 -0.74
C ASP A 234 9.57 -17.82 -1.15
N THR A 235 9.81 -18.10 -2.42
CA THR A 235 9.76 -19.45 -3.00
C THR A 235 11.09 -19.85 -3.61
N THR A 236 12.19 -19.32 -3.09
CA THR A 236 13.55 -19.73 -3.48
C THR A 236 13.89 -21.11 -2.94
N ILE A 237 14.96 -21.70 -3.45
CA ILE A 237 15.33 -23.09 -3.10
C ILE A 237 15.72 -23.23 -1.60
N SER A 238 16.23 -22.19 -0.97
CA SER A 238 16.56 -22.16 0.47
C SER A 238 15.33 -22.34 1.35
N MET A 239 14.17 -21.90 0.87
CA MET A 239 12.90 -22.03 1.58
C MET A 239 12.32 -23.46 1.54
N LYS A 240 12.88 -24.39 0.74
CA LYS A 240 12.38 -25.77 0.62
C LYS A 240 12.06 -26.46 1.94
N PRO A 241 12.90 -26.42 2.99
CA PRO A 241 12.61 -27.03 4.28
C PRO A 241 11.55 -26.29 5.11
N TYR A 242 11.21 -25.04 4.72
CA TYR A 242 10.42 -24.12 5.53
C TYR A 242 9.16 -23.63 4.83
N ILE A 243 8.96 -23.94 3.53
CA ILE A 243 7.85 -23.42 2.76
C ILE A 243 6.50 -23.86 3.34
N ASP A 244 6.34 -25.14 3.67
CA ASP A 244 5.11 -25.65 4.28
C ASP A 244 4.81 -24.99 5.61
N GLN A 245 5.83 -24.74 6.44
CA GLN A 245 5.69 -24.05 7.71
C GLN A 245 5.30 -22.59 7.51
N SER A 246 5.87 -21.92 6.50
CA SER A 246 5.51 -20.55 6.12
C SER A 246 4.06 -20.48 5.63
N LEU A 247 3.63 -21.45 4.81
CA LEU A 247 2.24 -21.56 4.37
C LEU A 247 1.30 -21.85 5.55
N ASN A 248 1.72 -22.60 6.56
CA ASN A 248 0.94 -22.83 7.78
C ASN A 248 0.79 -21.55 8.61
N VAL A 249 1.78 -20.63 8.60
CA VAL A 249 1.60 -19.28 9.18
C VAL A 249 0.46 -18.54 8.49
N VAL A 250 0.43 -18.58 7.16
CA VAL A 250 -0.64 -17.95 6.37
C VAL A 250 -1.99 -18.57 6.66
N ARG A 251 -2.06 -19.91 6.73
CA ARG A 251 -3.32 -20.63 7.09
C ARG A 251 -3.81 -20.27 8.49
N ALA A 252 -2.90 -20.15 9.46
CA ALA A 252 -3.26 -19.73 10.81
C ALA A 252 -3.85 -18.32 10.87
N ILE A 253 -3.40 -17.41 9.97
CA ILE A 253 -4.01 -16.09 9.83
C ILE A 253 -5.43 -16.22 9.28
N PHE A 254 -5.64 -17.03 8.25
CA PHE A 254 -6.97 -17.29 7.69
C PHE A 254 -7.90 -17.88 8.77
N ASP A 255 -7.44 -18.88 9.52
CA ASP A 255 -8.22 -19.51 10.59
C ASP A 255 -8.61 -18.53 11.70
N SER A 256 -7.70 -17.63 12.04
CA SER A 256 -7.96 -16.60 13.04
C SER A 256 -8.99 -15.58 12.57
N VAL A 257 -8.97 -15.21 11.29
CA VAL A 257 -9.97 -14.33 10.67
C VAL A 257 -11.34 -15.01 10.70
N ALA A 258 -11.43 -16.27 10.29
CA ALA A 258 -12.65 -17.07 10.31
C ALA A 258 -13.21 -17.26 11.72
N LYS A 259 -12.36 -17.64 12.69
CA LYS A 259 -12.73 -17.77 14.11
C LYS A 259 -13.37 -16.52 14.68
N ASP A 260 -12.89 -15.37 14.28
CA ASP A 260 -13.38 -14.07 14.72
C ASP A 260 -14.55 -13.54 13.89
N LYS A 261 -15.04 -14.31 12.90
CA LYS A 261 -16.14 -13.94 11.98
C LYS A 261 -15.87 -12.67 11.21
N LEU A 262 -14.65 -12.54 10.70
CA LEU A 262 -14.17 -11.39 9.94
C LEU A 262 -13.99 -11.69 8.45
N ASP A 263 -14.48 -12.85 7.97
CA ASP A 263 -14.24 -13.35 6.61
C ASP A 263 -14.75 -12.39 5.53
N ASP A 264 -15.85 -11.69 5.78
CA ASP A 264 -16.45 -10.71 4.88
C ASP A 264 -15.83 -9.30 5.00
N LYS A 265 -14.89 -9.10 5.93
CA LYS A 265 -14.21 -7.83 6.20
C LYS A 265 -12.73 -7.86 5.82
N VAL A 266 -12.18 -9.05 5.55
CA VAL A 266 -10.77 -9.26 5.23
C VAL A 266 -10.64 -9.93 3.89
N SER A 267 -9.73 -9.41 3.06
CA SER A 267 -9.34 -10.04 1.80
C SER A 267 -7.85 -10.31 1.78
N PHE A 268 -7.46 -11.39 1.12
CA PHE A 268 -6.07 -11.82 1.01
C PHE A 268 -5.59 -11.78 -0.45
N GLY A 269 -4.43 -11.17 -0.67
CA GLY A 269 -3.66 -11.24 -1.91
C GLY A 269 -2.39 -12.07 -1.69
N ILE A 270 -1.94 -12.81 -2.70
CA ILE A 270 -0.78 -13.69 -2.61
C ILE A 270 0.17 -13.40 -3.76
N VAL A 271 1.42 -13.09 -3.42
CA VAL A 271 2.51 -12.86 -4.35
C VAL A 271 3.66 -13.78 -3.98
N ALA A 272 4.21 -14.49 -4.95
CA ALA A 272 5.44 -15.26 -4.79
C ALA A 272 6.60 -14.47 -5.40
N PHE A 273 7.79 -14.61 -4.82
CA PHE A 273 9.01 -14.11 -5.44
C PHE A 273 10.14 -15.13 -5.35
N ARG A 274 11.11 -14.94 -6.21
CA ARG A 274 12.38 -15.68 -6.28
C ARG A 274 13.51 -14.68 -6.49
N ASN A 275 14.49 -15.04 -7.27
CA ASN A 275 15.57 -14.17 -7.71
C ASN A 275 15.45 -13.84 -9.20
N SER A 276 16.33 -12.99 -9.69
CA SER A 276 16.38 -12.58 -11.09
C SER A 276 16.59 -13.76 -12.04
N THR A 277 15.74 -13.85 -13.04
CA THR A 277 15.88 -14.83 -14.13
C THR A 277 17.12 -14.58 -14.99
N LYS A 278 17.76 -13.39 -14.87
CA LYS A 278 19.08 -13.11 -15.48
C LYS A 278 20.19 -13.95 -14.81
N ALA A 279 20.09 -14.17 -13.48
CA ALA A 279 21.01 -15.03 -12.75
C ALA A 279 20.86 -16.50 -13.16
N SER A 280 19.62 -16.96 -13.33
CA SER A 280 19.31 -18.31 -13.83
C SER A 280 17.92 -18.33 -14.47
N PRO A 281 17.80 -18.61 -15.78
CA PRO A 281 16.49 -18.76 -16.44
C PRO A 281 15.61 -19.86 -15.83
N LYS A 282 16.23 -20.87 -15.16
CA LYS A 282 15.50 -21.95 -14.47
C LYS A 282 14.77 -21.50 -13.22
N LEU A 283 14.93 -20.24 -12.78
CA LEU A 283 14.15 -19.65 -11.70
C LEU A 283 12.70 -19.33 -12.09
N GLU A 284 12.39 -19.36 -13.38
CA GLU A 284 11.06 -19.21 -13.99
C GLU A 284 10.47 -17.81 -13.87
N TYR A 285 10.57 -17.14 -12.72
CA TYR A 285 10.08 -15.78 -12.50
C TYR A 285 10.89 -15.06 -11.40
N VAL A 286 10.85 -13.75 -11.44
CA VAL A 286 11.28 -12.89 -10.33
C VAL A 286 10.12 -12.74 -9.34
N THR A 287 8.96 -12.35 -9.85
CA THR A 287 7.72 -12.18 -9.09
C THR A 287 6.54 -12.82 -9.83
N LYS A 288 5.56 -13.32 -9.07
CA LYS A 288 4.35 -13.91 -9.61
C LYS A 288 3.15 -13.53 -8.74
N ILE A 289 2.17 -12.87 -9.31
CA ILE A 289 0.87 -12.70 -8.65
C ILE A 289 0.16 -14.04 -8.69
N VAL A 290 0.05 -14.67 -7.53
CA VAL A 290 -0.59 -15.99 -7.38
C VAL A 290 -2.09 -15.82 -7.24
N SER A 291 -2.51 -14.81 -6.47
CA SER A 291 -3.90 -14.38 -6.35
C SER A 291 -3.95 -12.90 -6.07
N ASP A 292 -4.75 -12.15 -6.83
CA ASP A 292 -5.18 -10.83 -6.40
C ASP A 292 -6.06 -10.94 -5.17
N PHE A 293 -6.42 -9.83 -4.55
CA PHE A 293 -7.24 -9.83 -3.35
C PHE A 293 -8.55 -10.60 -3.55
N ARG A 294 -8.75 -11.60 -2.69
CA ARG A 294 -9.98 -12.37 -2.57
C ARG A 294 -10.49 -12.27 -1.14
N ASP A 295 -11.78 -12.11 -1.03
CA ASP A 295 -12.50 -12.14 0.24
C ASP A 295 -12.19 -13.46 0.99
N ALA A 296 -12.00 -13.39 2.31
CA ALA A 296 -11.65 -14.57 3.11
C ALA A 296 -12.75 -15.64 3.11
N THR A 297 -14.00 -15.30 2.72
CA THR A 297 -15.07 -16.27 2.47
C THR A 297 -14.75 -17.22 1.30
N LYS A 298 -13.81 -16.86 0.43
CA LYS A 298 -13.32 -17.67 -0.70
C LYS A 298 -12.17 -18.60 -0.29
N ARG A 299 -12.31 -19.25 0.87
CA ARG A 299 -11.25 -20.06 1.49
C ARG A 299 -10.65 -21.09 0.54
N ASP A 300 -11.49 -21.82 -0.20
CA ASP A 300 -11.04 -22.90 -1.10
C ASP A 300 -10.17 -22.37 -2.24
N GLU A 301 -10.50 -21.20 -2.77
CA GLU A 301 -9.70 -20.54 -3.81
C GLU A 301 -8.35 -20.08 -3.27
N LEU A 302 -8.32 -19.55 -2.04
CA LEU A 302 -7.08 -19.12 -1.37
C LEU A 302 -6.19 -20.32 -1.04
N GLU A 303 -6.77 -21.43 -0.53
CA GLU A 303 -6.03 -22.68 -0.27
C GLU A 303 -5.46 -23.28 -1.56
N LYS A 304 -6.23 -23.27 -2.65
CA LYS A 304 -5.74 -23.71 -3.96
C LYS A 304 -4.57 -22.86 -4.44
N ALA A 305 -4.63 -21.54 -4.25
CA ALA A 305 -3.55 -20.63 -4.58
C ALA A 305 -2.28 -20.93 -3.77
N LEU A 306 -2.41 -21.13 -2.45
CA LEU A 306 -1.31 -21.49 -1.55
C LEU A 306 -0.71 -22.87 -1.90
N SER A 307 -1.55 -23.87 -2.13
CA SER A 307 -1.10 -25.24 -2.42
C SER A 307 -0.39 -25.36 -3.79
N GLY A 308 -0.54 -24.36 -4.64
CA GLY A 308 0.19 -24.26 -5.91
C GLY A 308 1.56 -23.57 -5.81
N LEU A 309 1.97 -23.17 -4.60
CA LEU A 309 3.30 -22.59 -4.38
C LEU A 309 4.33 -23.70 -4.17
N GLU A 310 5.34 -23.74 -5.05
CA GLU A 310 6.46 -24.67 -4.97
C GLU A 310 7.77 -23.88 -4.89
N GLU A 311 8.75 -24.45 -4.22
CA GLU A 311 10.10 -23.90 -4.21
C GLU A 311 10.75 -23.95 -5.60
N ALA A 312 11.70 -23.05 -5.85
CA ALA A 312 12.50 -23.06 -7.07
C ALA A 312 13.32 -24.35 -7.18
N LYS A 313 13.41 -24.89 -8.40
CA LYS A 313 14.20 -26.10 -8.71
C LYS A 313 15.65 -25.78 -9.05
N ALA A 314 16.02 -24.50 -9.00
CA ALA A 314 17.37 -24.03 -9.29
C ALA A 314 17.80 -22.96 -8.28
N SER A 315 19.10 -22.86 -8.04
CA SER A 315 19.70 -21.81 -7.22
C SER A 315 19.99 -20.56 -8.04
N SER A 316 19.87 -19.41 -7.40
CA SER A 316 20.35 -18.11 -7.88
C SER A 316 21.87 -17.95 -7.72
N HIS A 317 22.54 -18.87 -7.02
CA HIS A 317 23.93 -18.78 -6.59
C HIS A 317 24.23 -17.59 -5.65
N SER A 318 23.20 -16.93 -5.14
CA SER A 318 23.26 -15.89 -4.11
C SER A 318 22.37 -16.28 -2.93
N PHE A 319 22.72 -15.86 -1.71
CA PHE A 319 21.80 -15.97 -0.57
C PHE A 319 20.93 -14.70 -0.42
N ASN A 320 21.30 -13.60 -1.08
CA ASN A 320 20.39 -12.45 -1.19
C ASN A 320 19.37 -12.73 -2.29
N GLU A 321 18.10 -12.47 -2.01
CA GLU A 321 17.00 -12.73 -2.93
C GLU A 321 16.26 -11.44 -3.29
N ASP A 322 15.48 -11.44 -4.38
CA ASP A 322 14.85 -10.22 -4.89
C ASP A 322 13.53 -9.89 -4.16
N SER A 323 13.59 -9.89 -2.82
CA SER A 323 12.44 -9.62 -1.95
C SER A 323 11.86 -8.22 -2.15
N LEU A 324 12.71 -7.22 -2.50
CA LEU A 324 12.23 -5.86 -2.78
C LEU A 324 11.38 -5.83 -4.06
N ALA A 325 11.73 -6.64 -5.08
CA ALA A 325 10.87 -6.79 -6.25
C ALA A 325 9.53 -7.46 -5.88
N GLY A 326 9.54 -8.45 -4.99
CA GLY A 326 8.32 -9.08 -4.46
C GLY A 326 7.40 -8.07 -3.75
N VAL A 327 7.95 -7.27 -2.86
CA VAL A 327 7.21 -6.20 -2.18
C VAL A 327 6.70 -5.17 -3.18
N LYS A 328 7.56 -4.72 -4.12
CA LYS A 328 7.15 -3.76 -5.15
C LYS A 328 6.02 -4.29 -6.03
N ALA A 329 6.08 -5.56 -6.44
CA ALA A 329 5.02 -6.19 -7.21
C ALA A 329 3.69 -6.21 -6.45
N ALA A 330 3.70 -6.53 -5.15
CA ALA A 330 2.51 -6.49 -4.33
C ALA A 330 1.95 -5.06 -4.17
N LEU A 331 2.83 -4.06 -4.02
CA LEU A 331 2.41 -2.66 -3.95
C LEU A 331 1.78 -2.18 -5.26
N ASP A 332 2.32 -2.55 -6.42
CA ASP A 332 1.95 -1.99 -7.72
C ASP A 332 0.84 -2.76 -8.43
N GLN A 333 0.77 -4.08 -8.25
CA GLN A 333 -0.06 -4.94 -9.08
C GLN A 333 -1.31 -5.46 -8.37
N LEU A 334 -1.37 -5.43 -7.03
CA LEU A 334 -2.58 -5.77 -6.30
C LEU A 334 -3.53 -4.57 -6.21
N ASN A 335 -4.83 -4.82 -6.29
CA ASN A 335 -5.82 -3.77 -6.18
C ASN A 335 -6.10 -3.37 -4.71
N TRP A 336 -5.32 -2.45 -4.19
CA TRP A 336 -5.44 -1.93 -2.83
C TRP A 336 -6.59 -0.95 -2.60
N GLN A 337 -7.20 -0.45 -3.64
CA GLN A 337 -8.20 0.64 -3.55
C GLN A 337 -9.38 0.33 -2.62
N PRO A 338 -9.98 -0.88 -2.61
CA PRO A 338 -11.15 -1.17 -1.78
C PRO A 338 -10.88 -1.19 -0.27
N TYR A 339 -9.61 -1.14 0.16
CA TYR A 339 -9.23 -1.41 1.54
C TYR A 339 -8.83 -0.15 2.29
N ALA A 340 -9.50 0.11 3.42
CA ALA A 340 -9.16 1.19 4.34
C ALA A 340 -7.94 0.84 5.22
N ASN A 341 -7.84 -0.42 5.64
CA ASN A 341 -6.69 -0.96 6.35
C ASN A 341 -5.89 -1.87 5.40
N ARG A 342 -4.58 -1.63 5.28
CA ARG A 342 -3.73 -2.27 4.29
C ARG A 342 -2.48 -2.81 4.95
N VAL A 343 -2.25 -4.11 4.85
CA VAL A 343 -1.09 -4.77 5.44
C VAL A 343 -0.41 -5.64 4.38
N LEU A 344 0.91 -5.55 4.29
CA LEU A 344 1.73 -6.44 3.49
C LEU A 344 2.66 -7.21 4.42
N LEU A 345 2.55 -8.54 4.40
CA LEU A 345 3.41 -9.47 5.14
C LEU A 345 4.40 -10.11 4.17
N LEU A 346 5.69 -9.79 4.35
CA LEU A 346 6.79 -10.47 3.68
C LEU A 346 7.27 -11.65 4.53
N ILE A 347 7.43 -12.83 3.92
CA ILE A 347 8.00 -14.04 4.55
C ILE A 347 9.20 -14.48 3.70
N THR A 348 10.40 -14.51 4.30
CA THR A 348 11.66 -14.85 3.60
C THR A 348 12.72 -15.32 4.58
N ASP A 349 13.71 -16.09 4.11
CA ASP A 349 14.88 -16.51 4.89
C ASP A 349 16.18 -15.75 4.51
N ALA A 350 16.09 -14.90 3.50
CA ALA A 350 17.23 -14.20 2.91
C ALA A 350 17.09 -12.69 2.94
N GLY A 351 18.20 -11.95 2.99
CA GLY A 351 18.23 -10.50 2.83
C GLY A 351 17.93 -10.07 1.39
N PRO A 352 17.53 -8.81 1.18
CA PRO A 352 17.24 -8.30 -0.15
C PRO A 352 18.51 -8.21 -1.02
N LEU A 353 18.36 -8.30 -2.34
CA LEU A 353 19.41 -7.91 -3.26
C LEU A 353 19.72 -6.41 -3.07
N PRO A 354 21.00 -6.03 -2.89
CA PRO A 354 21.37 -4.62 -2.88
C PRO A 354 21.17 -4.00 -4.28
N LEU A 355 20.88 -2.71 -4.36
CA LEU A 355 20.70 -2.01 -5.65
C LEU A 355 21.93 -2.07 -6.57
N SER A 356 23.13 -2.24 -5.99
CA SER A 356 24.38 -2.41 -6.75
C SER A 356 24.50 -3.77 -7.42
N ASP A 357 23.64 -4.73 -7.08
CA ASP A 357 23.63 -6.05 -7.71
C ASP A 357 22.96 -5.96 -9.10
N ALA A 358 23.67 -6.43 -10.14
CA ALA A 358 23.17 -6.41 -11.51
C ALA A 358 21.89 -7.25 -11.71
N ASN A 359 21.60 -8.14 -10.76
CA ASN A 359 20.40 -8.99 -10.76
C ASN A 359 19.21 -8.34 -10.04
N ALA A 360 19.37 -7.23 -9.32
CA ALA A 360 18.27 -6.54 -8.70
C ALA A 360 17.25 -6.09 -9.76
N SER A 361 15.98 -6.45 -9.56
CA SER A 361 14.90 -6.18 -10.53
C SER A 361 14.10 -4.92 -10.19
N THR A 362 14.38 -4.29 -9.06
CA THR A 362 13.80 -2.99 -8.69
C THR A 362 14.89 -1.92 -8.62
N SER A 363 14.53 -0.69 -8.97
CA SER A 363 15.39 0.49 -8.84
C SER A 363 15.21 1.23 -7.50
N LEU A 364 14.38 0.70 -6.60
CA LEU A 364 14.11 1.28 -5.28
C LEU A 364 14.93 0.56 -4.22
N ASP A 365 15.56 1.34 -3.35
CA ASP A 365 16.20 0.79 -2.16
C ASP A 365 15.19 0.48 -1.04
N VAL A 366 15.70 -0.05 0.06
CA VAL A 366 14.88 -0.45 1.21
C VAL A 366 14.08 0.72 1.79
N GLN A 367 14.70 1.91 1.89
CA GLN A 367 14.06 3.09 2.44
C GLN A 367 13.02 3.66 1.47
N GLU A 368 13.39 3.77 0.19
CA GLU A 368 12.48 4.25 -0.85
C GLU A 368 11.23 3.37 -0.98
N LEU A 369 11.40 2.05 -0.80
CA LEU A 369 10.28 1.11 -0.84
C LEU A 369 9.40 1.19 0.42
N ALA A 370 10.00 1.41 1.59
CA ALA A 370 9.27 1.69 2.82
C ALA A 370 8.46 3.00 2.71
N ASP A 371 9.06 4.05 2.16
CA ASP A 371 8.40 5.33 1.93
C ASP A 371 7.26 5.21 0.90
N LEU A 372 7.46 4.41 -0.15
CA LEU A 372 6.42 4.11 -1.13
C LEU A 372 5.23 3.39 -0.49
N ALA A 373 5.47 2.39 0.35
CA ALA A 373 4.42 1.68 1.08
C ALA A 373 3.68 2.63 2.03
N ALA A 374 4.42 3.44 2.79
CA ALA A 374 3.85 4.45 3.69
C ALA A 374 2.99 5.47 2.93
N SER A 375 3.45 5.95 1.77
CA SER A 375 2.70 6.90 0.92
C SER A 375 1.36 6.33 0.43
N ARG A 376 1.23 5.00 0.37
CA ARG A 376 0.00 4.27 0.00
C ARG A 376 -0.79 3.80 1.21
N ASN A 377 -0.40 4.20 2.42
CA ASN A 377 -0.96 3.75 3.68
C ASN A 377 -0.96 2.22 3.81
N ILE A 378 0.13 1.57 3.36
CA ILE A 378 0.32 0.13 3.47
C ILE A 378 1.36 -0.13 4.56
N ARG A 379 0.96 -0.87 5.60
CA ARG A 379 1.85 -1.27 6.68
C ARG A 379 2.64 -2.49 6.25
N LEU A 380 3.96 -2.38 6.28
CA LEU A 380 4.87 -3.51 6.03
C LEU A 380 5.15 -4.27 7.33
N VAL A 381 5.05 -5.60 7.25
CA VAL A 381 5.43 -6.54 8.32
C VAL A 381 6.38 -7.54 7.69
N VAL A 382 7.47 -7.87 8.36
CA VAL A 382 8.44 -8.83 7.83
C VAL A 382 8.65 -9.97 8.81
N ALA A 383 8.34 -11.19 8.38
CA ALA A 383 8.63 -12.44 9.06
C ALA A 383 9.93 -13.03 8.45
N HIS A 384 11.05 -12.82 9.13
CA HIS A 384 12.36 -13.27 8.67
C HIS A 384 12.71 -14.63 9.30
N VAL A 385 12.76 -15.65 8.47
CA VAL A 385 13.10 -17.03 8.85
C VAL A 385 14.63 -17.14 8.96
N ARG A 386 15.17 -17.16 10.18
CA ARG A 386 16.61 -17.25 10.44
C ARG A 386 17.07 -18.68 10.34
N THR A 387 17.55 -19.08 9.17
CA THR A 387 18.00 -20.43 8.88
C THR A 387 19.52 -20.59 9.15
N PRO A 388 20.02 -21.83 9.42
CA PRO A 388 21.45 -22.09 9.51
C PRO A 388 22.21 -21.74 8.23
N ALA A 389 21.58 -21.99 7.06
CA ALA A 389 22.16 -21.64 5.76
C ALA A 389 22.34 -20.12 5.60
N GLY A 390 21.45 -19.34 6.19
CA GLY A 390 21.49 -17.88 6.18
C GLY A 390 22.40 -17.23 7.22
N LYS A 391 23.16 -17.99 8.04
CA LYS A 391 23.93 -17.45 9.18
C LYS A 391 24.76 -16.21 8.83
N GLY A 392 25.42 -16.19 7.69
CA GLY A 392 26.23 -15.04 7.25
C GLY A 392 25.42 -13.86 6.69
N ASN A 393 24.11 -14.02 6.52
CA ASN A 393 23.21 -13.01 5.93
C ASN A 393 22.25 -12.40 6.97
N ILE A 394 22.09 -13.03 8.13
CA ILE A 394 21.08 -12.68 9.14
C ILE A 394 21.15 -11.20 9.55
N ASP A 395 22.36 -10.67 9.85
CA ASP A 395 22.50 -9.29 10.33
C ASP A 395 22.20 -8.27 9.25
N TYR A 396 22.63 -8.55 8.02
CA TYR A 396 22.30 -7.73 6.85
C TYR A 396 20.77 -7.72 6.61
N ALA A 397 20.14 -8.87 6.56
CA ALA A 397 18.72 -9.03 6.41
C ALA A 397 17.92 -8.34 7.53
N ALA A 398 18.34 -8.54 8.78
CA ALA A 398 17.70 -7.91 9.94
C ALA A 398 17.74 -6.38 9.86
N LYS A 399 18.89 -5.81 9.49
CA LYS A 399 19.03 -4.35 9.31
C LYS A 399 18.11 -3.85 8.19
N ALA A 400 18.17 -4.48 7.02
CA ALA A 400 17.35 -4.10 5.87
C ALA A 400 15.85 -4.19 6.18
N TYR A 401 15.41 -5.28 6.78
CA TYR A 401 13.97 -5.50 7.06
C TYR A 401 13.45 -4.72 8.26
N THR A 402 14.31 -4.34 9.20
CA THR A 402 13.96 -3.37 10.25
C THR A 402 13.68 -2.00 9.63
N THR A 403 14.50 -1.57 8.67
CA THR A 403 14.26 -0.33 7.92
C THR A 403 12.98 -0.44 7.07
N LEU A 404 12.82 -1.54 6.31
CA LEU A 404 11.66 -1.76 5.44
C LEU A 404 10.33 -1.71 6.20
N SER A 405 10.28 -2.28 7.40
CA SER A 405 9.08 -2.37 8.24
C SER A 405 9.00 -1.29 9.32
N ALA A 406 9.82 -0.24 9.22
CA ALA A 406 9.79 0.89 10.15
C ALA A 406 8.43 1.61 10.09
N VAL A 407 7.94 2.00 11.26
CA VAL A 407 6.70 2.77 11.37
C VAL A 407 7.06 4.16 11.91
N PRO A 408 6.63 5.25 11.27
CA PRO A 408 6.90 6.61 11.77
C PRO A 408 6.51 6.75 13.25
N GLY A 409 7.47 7.14 14.10
CA GLY A 409 7.26 7.29 15.54
C GLY A 409 7.06 5.97 16.33
N GLY A 410 7.26 4.80 15.71
CA GLY A 410 7.07 3.49 16.32
C GLY A 410 8.26 2.54 16.15
N LYS A 411 8.11 1.34 16.74
CA LYS A 411 9.05 0.25 16.52
C LYS A 411 8.79 -0.40 15.15
N SER A 412 9.82 -0.95 14.53
CA SER A 412 9.71 -1.76 13.31
C SER A 412 8.81 -2.98 13.53
N ALA A 413 8.09 -3.40 12.50
CA ALA A 413 7.29 -4.62 12.47
C ALA A 413 8.11 -5.81 11.93
N TYR A 414 9.40 -5.86 12.24
CA TYR A 414 10.29 -6.96 11.93
C TYR A 414 10.15 -8.07 12.98
N ILE A 415 9.92 -9.31 12.53
CA ILE A 415 9.66 -10.50 13.36
C ILE A 415 10.66 -11.58 12.98
N PRO A 416 11.69 -11.82 13.80
CA PRO A 416 12.61 -12.93 13.58
C PRO A 416 11.97 -14.27 13.99
N ILE A 417 12.04 -15.26 13.10
CA ILE A 417 11.59 -16.64 13.33
C ILE A 417 12.84 -17.53 13.38
N GLN A 418 13.17 -18.09 14.52
CA GLN A 418 14.32 -18.98 14.65
C GLN A 418 14.00 -20.36 14.06
N ALA A 419 14.79 -20.76 13.09
CA ALA A 419 14.64 -22.04 12.37
C ALA A 419 15.97 -22.81 12.40
N THR A 420 16.48 -23.09 13.59
CA THR A 420 17.80 -23.72 13.84
C THR A 420 17.90 -25.14 13.28
N ASP A 421 16.81 -25.86 13.20
CA ASP A 421 16.61 -27.03 12.35
C ASP A 421 15.14 -27.12 11.90
N ALA A 422 14.85 -27.87 10.84
CA ALA A 422 13.51 -27.95 10.28
C ALA A 422 12.48 -28.53 11.28
N ALA A 423 12.92 -29.41 12.17
CA ALA A 423 12.03 -30.03 13.16
C ALA A 423 11.78 -29.11 14.36
N LYS A 424 12.82 -28.43 14.87
CA LYS A 424 12.71 -27.46 15.97
C LYS A 424 12.10 -26.12 15.51
N GLY A 425 12.23 -25.81 14.23
CA GLY A 425 11.61 -24.63 13.62
C GLY A 425 10.09 -24.58 13.76
N SER A 426 9.42 -25.74 13.82
CA SER A 426 7.96 -25.80 13.90
C SER A 426 7.37 -25.05 15.11
N ALA A 427 8.01 -25.10 16.27
CA ALA A 427 7.54 -24.38 17.47
C ALA A 427 7.70 -22.85 17.32
N SER A 428 8.81 -22.40 16.73
CA SER A 428 9.05 -20.97 16.43
C SER A 428 8.08 -20.45 15.40
N PHE A 429 7.78 -21.23 14.35
CA PHE A 429 6.76 -20.90 13.37
C PHE A 429 5.35 -20.85 13.98
N ALA A 430 4.98 -21.82 14.82
CA ALA A 430 3.69 -21.83 15.51
C ALA A 430 3.53 -20.59 16.42
N LYS A 431 4.59 -20.22 17.15
CA LYS A 431 4.59 -18.98 17.96
C LYS A 431 4.46 -17.73 17.11
N ALA A 432 5.20 -17.66 16.00
CA ALA A 432 5.10 -16.55 15.05
C ALA A 432 3.72 -16.47 14.42
N ALA A 433 3.14 -17.61 13.99
CA ALA A 433 1.79 -17.71 13.46
C ALA A 433 0.75 -17.16 14.44
N THR A 434 0.82 -17.59 15.70
CA THR A 434 -0.09 -17.11 16.75
C THR A 434 0.06 -15.60 16.98
N GLY A 435 1.29 -15.11 17.09
CA GLY A 435 1.57 -13.70 17.31
C GLY A 435 1.11 -12.83 16.14
N LEU A 436 1.43 -13.22 14.91
CA LEU A 436 1.02 -12.52 13.68
C LEU A 436 -0.51 -12.52 13.52
N SER A 437 -1.14 -13.69 13.68
CA SER A 437 -2.60 -13.82 13.56
C SER A 437 -3.31 -12.94 14.58
N SER A 438 -2.89 -12.99 15.86
CA SER A 438 -3.47 -12.15 16.91
C SER A 438 -3.28 -10.66 16.64
N ALA A 439 -2.09 -10.24 16.19
CA ALA A 439 -1.81 -8.84 15.87
C ALA A 439 -2.64 -8.36 14.67
N LEU A 440 -2.75 -9.17 13.62
CA LEU A 440 -3.52 -8.83 12.42
C LEU A 440 -5.02 -8.76 12.73
N VAL A 441 -5.58 -9.77 13.41
CA VAL A 441 -6.99 -9.79 13.82
C VAL A 441 -7.31 -8.62 14.76
N SER A 442 -6.42 -8.33 15.72
CA SER A 442 -6.57 -7.15 16.59
C SER A 442 -6.58 -5.85 15.78
N SER A 443 -5.69 -5.72 14.77
CA SER A 443 -5.67 -4.56 13.88
C SER A 443 -6.97 -4.43 13.08
N VAL A 444 -7.53 -5.54 12.58
CA VAL A 444 -8.82 -5.57 11.88
C VAL A 444 -9.97 -5.14 12.80
N LYS A 445 -10.05 -5.74 13.98
CA LYS A 445 -11.09 -5.39 14.98
C LYS A 445 -11.02 -3.92 15.41
N GLN A 446 -9.82 -3.39 15.56
CA GLN A 446 -9.61 -1.98 15.88
C GLN A 446 -10.04 -1.05 14.75
N ALA A 447 -9.71 -1.42 13.50
CA ALA A 447 -10.16 -0.69 12.32
C ALA A 447 -11.70 -0.67 12.24
N LEU A 448 -12.36 -1.81 12.51
CA LEU A 448 -13.81 -1.93 12.55
C LEU A 448 -14.44 -1.15 13.70
N ALA A 449 -13.80 -1.13 14.87
CA ALA A 449 -14.28 -0.40 16.04
C ALA A 449 -13.96 1.10 16.01
N GLY A 450 -13.29 1.57 14.95
CA GLY A 450 -12.87 2.97 14.87
C GLY A 450 -11.75 3.36 15.83
N LYS A 451 -11.05 2.39 16.39
CA LYS A 451 -9.93 2.61 17.32
C LYS A 451 -8.60 2.51 16.60
N ALA A 452 -7.65 3.39 16.93
CA ALA A 452 -6.27 3.23 16.48
C ALA A 452 -5.72 1.85 16.92
N PRO A 453 -4.85 1.17 16.12
CA PRO A 453 -4.29 -0.09 16.58
C PRO A 453 -3.49 0.15 17.85
N VAL A 454 -3.76 -0.68 18.85
CA VAL A 454 -2.93 -0.77 20.04
C VAL A 454 -1.51 -1.10 19.59
N LYS A 455 -0.50 -0.42 20.16
CA LYS A 455 0.89 -0.86 20.05
C LYS A 455 0.93 -2.36 20.36
N PRO A 456 1.73 -3.17 19.63
CA PRO A 456 1.93 -4.55 20.03
C PRO A 456 2.28 -4.54 21.52
N GLN A 457 1.55 -5.33 22.32
CA GLN A 457 1.79 -5.46 23.73
C GLN A 457 3.27 -5.87 23.87
N GLU A 458 4.06 -5.06 24.54
CA GLU A 458 5.47 -5.38 24.77
C GLU A 458 5.51 -6.78 25.39
N ALA A 459 6.27 -7.68 24.79
CA ALA A 459 6.79 -8.80 25.54
C ALA A 459 7.46 -8.19 26.78
N PRO A 460 7.23 -8.71 27.98
CA PRO A 460 7.74 -8.12 29.22
C PRO A 460 9.19 -7.75 28.99
N ALA A 461 9.54 -6.52 29.34
CA ALA A 461 10.88 -5.99 29.11
C ALA A 461 11.88 -6.95 29.75
N GLN A 462 12.68 -7.61 28.92
CA GLN A 462 13.79 -8.41 29.41
C GLN A 462 14.72 -7.50 30.21
N SER A 463 15.08 -7.94 31.39
CA SER A 463 16.01 -7.21 32.22
C SER A 463 17.37 -7.01 31.49
N PRO A 464 18.13 -5.96 31.81
CA PRO A 464 19.47 -5.78 31.24
C PRO A 464 20.34 -7.02 31.33
N GLU A 465 20.17 -7.83 32.42
CA GLU A 465 20.89 -9.09 32.65
C GLU A 465 20.46 -10.21 31.71
N GLU A 466 19.17 -10.30 31.35
CA GLU A 466 18.66 -11.27 30.33
C GLU A 466 19.15 -10.92 28.93
N ARG A 467 19.31 -9.63 28.63
CA ARG A 467 19.91 -9.17 27.36
C ARG A 467 21.41 -9.47 27.29
N ALA A 468 22.13 -9.30 28.40
CA ALA A 468 23.55 -9.60 28.47
C ALA A 468 23.85 -11.09 28.31
N LYS A 469 23.00 -11.99 28.84
CA LYS A 469 23.10 -13.43 28.62
C LYS A 469 22.90 -13.87 27.18
N GLN A 470 22.02 -13.19 26.41
CA GLN A 470 21.80 -13.49 24.99
C GLN A 470 22.95 -13.01 24.09
N ILE A 471 23.77 -12.08 24.53
CA ILE A 471 24.92 -11.55 23.77
C ILE A 471 26.19 -12.35 24.09
N GLY A 472 26.22 -13.08 25.19
CA GLY A 472 27.39 -13.84 25.68
C GLY A 472 27.38 -15.35 25.39
N GLU A 473 26.33 -15.88 24.77
CA GLU A 473 26.24 -17.26 24.25
C GLU A 473 26.11 -17.20 22.70
#